data_1883ccf763ae632e1a073b90d8972546
#
_entry.id   1883ccf763ae632e1a073b90d8972546
#
_cell.length_a   1.000
_cell.length_b   1.000
_cell.length_c   1.000
_cell.angle_alpha   90.00
_cell.angle_beta   90.00
_cell.angle_gamma   90.00
#
_symmetry.space_group_name_H-M   'P 1'
#
loop_
_entity.id
_entity.type
_entity.pdbx_description
1 polymer ?
#
loop_
_entity_poly.entity_id
_entity_poly.type
_entity_poly.pdbx_seq_one_letter_code
_entity_poly.pdbx_strand_id
1 'polypeptide(L)'
;MSMSLLRAAIESVGVLGPGLPDWPTTAGVLRGSSPWERAPTVLPQPLALPGAERRRTGAVVRLTLAVGLEATVRANIDPAKLPTVFSSSSGDGQNCHEICVTLASADRQL
;
A
#
# COMPACT_ATOMS: atom_id res chain seq x y z
N MET A 1 -19.69 -17.19 -31.55
CA MET A 1 -19.28 -16.39 -30.37
C MET A 1 -17.77 -16.22 -30.47
N SER A 2 -17.31 -15.00 -30.61
CA SER A 2 -15.88 -14.72 -30.63
C SER A 2 -15.36 -14.59 -29.19
N MET A 3 -14.30 -15.30 -28.87
CA MET A 3 -13.61 -15.14 -27.61
C MET A 3 -12.50 -14.10 -27.80
N SER A 4 -12.58 -13.01 -27.04
CA SER A 4 -11.51 -12.04 -26.99
C SER A 4 -10.48 -12.46 -25.95
N LEU A 5 -9.20 -12.40 -26.32
CA LEU A 5 -8.08 -12.70 -25.44
C LEU A 5 -7.55 -11.40 -24.86
N LEU A 6 -7.60 -11.27 -23.54
CA LEU A 6 -6.96 -10.15 -22.84
C LEU A 6 -5.50 -10.50 -22.53
N ARG A 7 -4.62 -9.61 -22.91
CA ARG A 7 -3.19 -9.73 -22.63
C ARG A 7 -2.72 -8.53 -21.84
N ALA A 8 -1.92 -8.79 -20.82
CA ALA A 8 -1.30 -7.74 -20.01
C ALA A 8 0.13 -8.11 -19.70
N ALA A 9 1.00 -7.11 -19.64
CA ALA A 9 2.37 -7.28 -19.21
C ALA A 9 2.56 -6.52 -17.88
N ILE A 10 3.26 -7.16 -16.94
CA ILE A 10 3.62 -6.52 -15.67
C ILE A 10 4.97 -5.86 -15.86
N GLU A 11 5.00 -4.53 -15.84
CA GLU A 11 6.23 -3.76 -16.01
C GLU A 11 6.98 -3.57 -14.69
N SER A 12 6.26 -3.51 -13.57
CA SER A 12 6.87 -3.29 -12.26
C SER A 12 5.94 -3.77 -11.16
N VAL A 13 6.52 -4.00 -9.98
CA VAL A 13 5.81 -4.45 -8.79
C VAL A 13 6.27 -3.64 -7.59
N GLY A 14 5.34 -3.22 -6.74
CA GLY A 14 5.61 -2.67 -5.43
C GLY A 14 5.03 -3.59 -4.35
N VAL A 15 5.78 -3.82 -3.29
CA VAL A 15 5.36 -4.69 -2.18
C VAL A 15 5.76 -4.06 -0.86
N LEU A 16 4.87 -4.12 0.10
CA LEU A 16 5.15 -3.74 1.49
C LEU A 16 4.27 -4.58 2.41
N GLY A 17 4.90 -5.28 3.33
CA GLY A 17 4.20 -6.13 4.28
C GLY A 17 5.13 -6.60 5.39
N PRO A 18 4.65 -7.49 6.28
CA PRO A 18 5.45 -8.00 7.39
C PRO A 18 6.69 -8.76 6.89
N GLY A 19 7.88 -8.24 7.22
CA GLY A 19 9.15 -8.82 6.76
C GLY A 19 9.43 -8.64 5.27
N LEU A 20 8.61 -7.86 4.56
CA LEU A 20 8.70 -7.62 3.11
C LEU A 20 8.70 -6.11 2.87
N PRO A 21 9.85 -5.44 2.99
CA PRO A 21 9.91 -3.97 2.93
C PRO A 21 9.86 -3.41 1.50
N ASP A 22 10.12 -4.22 0.49
CA ASP A 22 10.16 -3.82 -0.91
C ASP A 22 10.08 -5.04 -1.84
N TRP A 23 9.99 -4.79 -3.13
CA TRP A 23 9.96 -5.86 -4.13
C TRP A 23 11.28 -6.64 -4.25
N PRO A 24 12.48 -6.03 -4.29
CA PRO A 24 13.73 -6.81 -4.40
C PRO A 24 13.90 -7.83 -3.28
N THR A 25 13.60 -7.46 -2.04
CA THR A 25 13.64 -8.37 -0.89
C THR A 25 12.60 -9.47 -1.03
N THR A 26 11.37 -9.10 -1.39
CA THR A 26 10.28 -10.05 -1.59
C THR A 26 10.59 -11.04 -2.72
N ALA A 27 11.13 -10.57 -3.82
CA ALA A 27 11.53 -11.43 -4.94
C ALA A 27 12.60 -12.45 -4.50
N GLY A 28 13.56 -12.03 -3.68
CA GLY A 28 14.56 -12.93 -3.11
C GLY A 28 13.95 -14.02 -2.24
N VAL A 29 12.99 -13.67 -1.41
CA VAL A 29 12.25 -14.64 -0.58
C VAL A 29 11.45 -15.61 -1.45
N LEU A 30 10.74 -15.11 -2.44
CA LEU A 30 9.91 -15.94 -3.34
C LEU A 30 10.75 -16.91 -4.16
N ARG A 31 11.96 -16.52 -4.58
CA ARG A 31 12.89 -17.39 -5.30
C ARG A 31 13.58 -18.40 -4.40
N GLY A 32 13.47 -18.27 -3.09
CA GLY A 32 14.18 -19.11 -2.15
C GLY A 32 15.65 -18.75 -1.95
N SER A 33 16.11 -17.60 -2.46
CA SER A 33 17.49 -17.15 -2.30
C SER A 33 17.75 -16.43 -0.97
N SER A 34 16.69 -16.01 -0.27
CA SER A 34 16.77 -15.36 1.03
C SER A 34 15.68 -15.94 1.95
N PRO A 35 15.96 -16.13 3.25
CA PRO A 35 14.91 -16.55 4.19
C PRO A 35 13.94 -15.40 4.43
N TRP A 36 12.67 -15.74 4.63
CA TRP A 36 11.71 -14.77 5.15
C TRP A 36 11.84 -14.68 6.66
N GLU A 37 11.97 -13.47 7.16
CA GLU A 37 12.01 -13.19 8.60
C GLU A 37 10.80 -12.35 8.97
N ARG A 38 10.05 -12.81 9.96
CA ARG A 38 8.88 -12.09 10.43
C ARG A 38 9.31 -10.79 11.11
N ALA A 39 8.79 -9.68 10.61
CA ALA A 39 9.01 -8.35 11.19
C ALA A 39 7.76 -7.49 10.96
N PRO A 40 7.46 -6.54 11.84
CA PRO A 40 6.35 -5.62 11.62
C PRO A 40 6.53 -4.82 10.34
N THR A 41 5.43 -4.54 9.66
CA THR A 41 5.43 -3.63 8.51
C THR A 41 5.82 -2.22 8.97
N VAL A 42 6.83 -1.64 8.32
CA VAL A 42 7.24 -0.26 8.57
C VAL A 42 6.64 0.62 7.49
N LEU A 43 5.69 1.47 7.86
CA LEU A 43 5.06 2.41 6.93
C LEU A 43 5.92 3.65 6.80
N PRO A 44 6.40 3.99 5.59
CA PRO A 44 7.17 5.22 5.39
C PRO A 44 6.26 6.44 5.52
N GLN A 45 6.87 7.60 5.77
CA GLN A 45 6.16 8.87 5.74
C GLN A 45 5.69 9.15 4.30
N PRO A 46 4.42 9.58 4.11
CA PRO A 46 3.90 9.86 2.76
C PRO A 46 4.40 11.24 2.28
N LEU A 47 5.68 11.33 1.95
CA LEU A 47 6.36 12.58 1.59
C LEU A 47 5.81 13.22 0.31
N ALA A 48 5.11 12.46 -0.54
CA ALA A 48 4.44 12.99 -1.73
C ALA A 48 3.26 13.90 -1.39
N LEU A 49 2.74 13.84 -0.17
CA LEU A 49 1.62 14.66 0.29
C LEU A 49 2.08 15.91 1.03
N PRO A 50 1.32 17.02 0.95
CA PRO A 50 1.56 18.20 1.80
C PRO A 50 1.52 17.84 3.28
N GLY A 51 2.24 18.60 4.10
CA GLY A 51 2.39 18.30 5.54
C GLY A 51 1.06 18.18 6.30
N ALA A 52 0.08 19.04 5.98
CA ALA A 52 -1.24 18.99 6.61
C ALA A 52 -1.99 17.69 6.26
N GLU A 53 -1.89 17.22 5.01
CA GLU A 53 -2.52 15.98 4.57
C GLU A 53 -1.81 14.75 5.11
N ARG A 54 -0.49 14.80 5.24
CA ARG A 54 0.29 13.70 5.85
C ARG A 54 -0.21 13.36 7.25
N ARG A 55 -0.58 14.35 8.04
CA ARG A 55 -1.07 14.15 9.41
C ARG A 55 -2.45 13.51 9.47
N ARG A 56 -3.22 13.63 8.39
CA ARG A 56 -4.57 13.06 8.29
C ARG A 56 -4.60 11.69 7.63
N THR A 57 -3.45 11.21 7.17
CA THR A 57 -3.35 9.99 6.37
C THR A 57 -3.28 8.77 7.26
N GLY A 58 -4.24 7.86 7.11
CA GLY A 58 -4.27 6.57 7.81
C GLY A 58 -3.31 5.54 7.20
N ALA A 59 -3.20 4.41 7.88
CA ALA A 59 -2.26 3.34 7.50
C ALA A 59 -2.53 2.80 6.08
N VAL A 60 -3.79 2.61 5.71
CA VAL A 60 -4.17 2.07 4.38
C VAL A 60 -3.70 2.99 3.26
N VAL A 61 -3.88 4.31 3.40
CA VAL A 61 -3.45 5.28 2.39
C VAL A 61 -1.92 5.34 2.33
N ARG A 62 -1.23 5.31 3.46
CA ARG A 62 0.24 5.30 3.52
C ARG A 62 0.81 4.06 2.85
N LEU A 63 0.21 2.90 3.10
CA LEU A 63 0.59 1.65 2.47
C LEU A 63 0.40 1.71 0.95
N THR A 64 -0.77 2.19 0.51
CA THR A 64 -1.11 2.34 -0.91
C THR A 64 -0.13 3.25 -1.64
N LEU A 65 0.19 4.41 -1.05
CA LEU A 65 1.17 5.33 -1.62
C LEU A 65 2.57 4.70 -1.69
N ALA A 66 2.98 3.99 -0.66
CA ALA A 66 4.30 3.36 -0.63
C ALA A 66 4.47 2.34 -1.76
N VAL A 67 3.51 1.43 -1.93
CA VAL A 67 3.61 0.40 -2.97
C VAL A 67 3.42 0.98 -4.38
N GLY A 68 2.52 1.94 -4.55
CA GLY A 68 2.30 2.59 -5.82
C GLY A 68 3.52 3.40 -6.28
N LEU A 69 4.14 4.14 -5.39
CA LEU A 69 5.35 4.89 -5.70
C LEU A 69 6.55 3.99 -5.95
N GLU A 70 6.71 2.90 -5.21
CA GLU A 70 7.75 1.91 -5.50
C GLU A 70 7.63 1.39 -6.93
N ALA A 71 6.43 0.97 -7.33
CA ALA A 71 6.18 0.44 -8.66
C ALA A 71 6.44 1.46 -9.76
N THR A 72 5.94 2.70 -9.60
CA THR A 72 6.07 3.74 -10.63
C THR A 72 7.51 4.26 -10.77
N VAL A 73 8.23 4.41 -9.67
CA VAL A 73 9.64 4.81 -9.69
C VAL A 73 10.47 3.73 -10.39
N ARG A 74 10.25 2.47 -10.06
CA ARG A 74 10.98 1.34 -10.65
C ARG A 74 10.69 1.19 -12.14
N ALA A 75 9.47 1.48 -12.59
CA ALA A 75 9.09 1.46 -14.00
C ALA A 75 9.47 2.74 -14.74
N ASN A 76 9.97 3.75 -14.04
CA ASN A 76 10.28 5.08 -14.58
C ASN A 76 9.05 5.73 -15.26
N ILE A 77 7.90 5.66 -14.59
CA ILE A 77 6.63 6.20 -15.06
C ILE A 77 6.20 7.33 -14.12
N ASP A 78 5.69 8.43 -14.70
CA ASP A 78 5.09 9.50 -13.92
C ASP A 78 3.74 9.03 -13.35
N PRO A 79 3.58 8.92 -12.03
CA PRO A 79 2.33 8.43 -11.43
C PRO A 79 1.14 9.35 -11.72
N ALA A 80 1.35 10.64 -11.97
CA ALA A 80 0.29 11.58 -12.29
C ALA A 80 -0.38 11.29 -13.65
N LYS A 81 0.28 10.53 -14.51
CA LYS A 81 -0.21 10.19 -15.85
C LYS A 81 -0.87 8.83 -15.94
N LEU A 82 -0.87 8.05 -14.84
CA LEU A 82 -1.41 6.70 -14.83
C LEU A 82 -2.87 6.69 -14.36
N PRO A 83 -3.78 6.08 -15.14
CA PRO A 83 -5.05 5.64 -14.56
C PRO A 83 -4.77 4.60 -13.50
N THR A 84 -5.42 4.72 -12.34
CA THR A 84 -5.15 3.84 -11.21
C THR A 84 -6.42 3.18 -10.71
N VAL A 85 -6.26 1.93 -10.23
CA VAL A 85 -7.33 1.18 -9.57
C VAL A 85 -6.80 0.70 -8.24
N PHE A 86 -7.50 1.02 -7.17
CA PHE A 86 -7.19 0.56 -5.83
C PHE A 86 -8.29 -0.35 -5.31
N SER A 87 -7.92 -1.39 -4.60
CA SER A 87 -8.88 -2.27 -3.93
C SER A 87 -8.39 -2.63 -2.54
N SER A 88 -9.34 -2.94 -1.65
CA SER A 88 -9.03 -3.33 -0.28
C SER A 88 -10.03 -4.38 0.18
N SER A 89 -9.57 -5.36 0.94
CA SER A 89 -10.45 -6.38 1.50
C SER A 89 -11.26 -5.88 2.69
N SER A 90 -10.75 -4.93 3.46
CA SER A 90 -11.38 -4.45 4.70
C SER A 90 -11.42 -2.93 4.82
N GLY A 91 -11.03 -2.20 3.78
CA GLY A 91 -10.98 -0.75 3.79
C GLY A 91 -10.04 -0.21 4.87
N ASP A 92 -10.42 0.89 5.53
CA ASP A 92 -9.67 1.48 6.63
C ASP A 92 -10.21 0.98 7.98
N GLY A 93 -10.01 -0.32 8.24
CA GLY A 93 -10.52 -0.98 9.44
C GLY A 93 -10.00 -0.38 10.74
N GLN A 94 -8.74 0.05 10.78
CA GLN A 94 -8.15 0.68 11.96
C GLN A 94 -8.87 1.98 12.33
N ASN A 95 -9.10 2.85 11.34
CA ASN A 95 -9.80 4.11 11.56
C ASN A 95 -11.27 3.89 11.97
N CYS A 96 -11.94 2.94 11.32
CA CYS A 96 -13.31 2.56 11.72
C CYS A 96 -13.35 2.05 13.16
N HIS A 97 -12.40 1.24 13.56
CA HIS A 97 -12.29 0.74 14.94
C HIS A 97 -12.07 1.89 15.94
N GLU A 98 -11.19 2.80 15.66
CA GLU A 98 -10.92 3.97 16.50
C GLU A 98 -12.15 4.86 16.65
N ILE A 99 -12.89 5.10 15.57
CA ILE A 99 -14.13 5.84 15.60
C ILE A 99 -15.16 5.14 16.49
N CYS A 100 -15.34 3.83 16.35
CA CYS A 100 -16.27 3.07 17.16
C CYS A 100 -15.90 3.08 18.65
N VAL A 101 -14.61 2.95 18.97
CA VAL A 101 -14.12 3.04 20.36
C VAL A 101 -14.43 4.41 20.94
N THR A 102 -14.18 5.49 20.20
CA THR A 102 -14.46 6.86 20.63
C THR A 102 -15.95 7.08 20.86
N LEU A 103 -16.80 6.61 19.94
CA LEU A 103 -18.25 6.72 20.08
C LEU A 103 -18.80 5.93 21.27
N ALA A 104 -18.17 4.81 21.62
CA ALA A 104 -18.54 4.00 22.77
C ALA A 104 -18.01 4.58 24.09
N SER A 105 -17.06 5.52 24.04
CA SER A 105 -16.50 6.17 25.23
C SER A 105 -17.40 7.30 25.74
N ALA A 106 -17.14 7.75 26.96
CA ALA A 106 -17.87 8.89 27.55
C ALA A 106 -17.56 10.21 26.84
N ASP A 107 -16.38 10.32 26.22
CA ASP A 107 -15.92 11.55 25.58
C ASP A 107 -16.60 11.82 24.23
N ARG A 108 -16.80 10.82 23.42
CA ARG A 108 -17.49 10.88 22.11
C ARG A 108 -16.99 11.97 21.16
N GLN A 109 -15.74 12.39 21.32
CA GLN A 109 -15.12 13.36 20.42
C GLN A 109 -14.33 12.64 19.32
N LEU A 110 -14.60 13.00 18.09
CA LEU A 110 -13.93 12.45 16.92
C LEU A 110 -12.90 13.41 16.33
#